data_ea0b8a6ae9749c6ff7f1ab93f9549e1c
#
_entry.id   ea0b8a6ae9749c6ff7f1ab93f9549e1c
#
_cell.length_a   1.000
_cell.length_b   1.000
_cell.length_c   1.000
_cell.angle_alpha   90.00
_cell.angle_beta   90.00
_cell.angle_gamma   90.00
#
_symmetry.space_group_name_H-M   'P 1'
#
loop_
_entity.id
_entity.type
_entity.pdbx_description
1 polymer ?
#
loop_
_entity_poly.entity_id
_entity_poly.type
_entity_poly.pdbx_seq_one_letter_code
_entity_poly.pdbx_strand_id
1 'polypeptide(L)'
;LLSTKSQVSPSEIDDLVINLNAKAVDHYYKGRLGNLRIYINPDGTYCTKGSIWKYAKGNNITPFSHEDFLATINELDSLTFGTYSLSEVIGYEFGINIKTYHDPAHYLGQMVTTKLNNRHIALNPEYKKNDLWVRRSPGSVHRFKCYNKKLESGINENLLRLEYFVKNTKMLLGRSLQIEELKSPQFIAKQYKLIKSFTKELIFSSEYDP
;
A
#
# COMPACT_ATOMS: atom_id res chain seq x y z
N LEU A 1 1.08 -1.27 0.56
CA LEU A 1 2.23 -0.60 1.18
C LEU A 1 1.78 0.07 2.47
N LEU A 2 2.58 -0.01 3.51
CA LEU A 2 2.40 0.73 4.75
C LEU A 2 3.76 1.35 5.12
N SER A 3 3.75 2.60 5.56
CA SER A 3 4.93 3.30 6.09
C SER A 3 4.54 3.90 7.43
N THR A 4 5.30 3.55 8.49
CA THR A 4 4.99 3.92 9.86
C THR A 4 6.19 4.53 10.55
N LYS A 5 5.94 5.24 11.65
CA LYS A 5 6.94 5.74 12.58
C LYS A 5 6.44 5.50 14.00
N SER A 6 7.30 4.94 14.86
CA SER A 6 7.03 4.73 16.27
C SER A 6 8.28 4.94 17.11
N GLN A 7 8.18 4.68 18.41
CA GLN A 7 9.28 4.81 19.35
C GLN A 7 9.17 3.74 20.44
N VAL A 8 10.31 3.20 20.83
CA VAL A 8 10.50 2.36 22.04
C VAL A 8 11.35 3.13 23.04
N SER A 9 11.38 2.64 24.28
CA SER A 9 12.31 3.17 25.30
C SER A 9 13.76 2.87 24.91
N PRO A 10 14.74 3.70 25.30
CA PRO A 10 16.16 3.44 25.03
C PRO A 10 16.63 2.07 25.53
N SER A 11 16.10 1.55 26.63
CA SER A 11 16.44 0.24 27.18
C SER A 11 15.94 -0.95 26.35
N GLU A 12 15.00 -0.72 25.43
CA GLU A 12 14.43 -1.76 24.55
C GLU A 12 15.08 -1.79 23.16
N ILE A 13 16.02 -0.88 22.87
CA ILE A 13 16.60 -0.74 21.52
C ILE A 13 17.34 -2.02 21.10
N ASP A 14 18.17 -2.60 21.97
CA ASP A 14 18.95 -3.79 21.64
C ASP A 14 18.04 -4.99 21.36
N ASP A 15 17.02 -5.18 22.16
CA ASP A 15 16.02 -6.24 21.97
C ASP A 15 15.20 -5.98 20.68
N LEU A 16 14.86 -4.73 20.38
CA LEU A 16 14.18 -4.36 19.13
C LEU A 16 15.06 -4.68 17.91
N VAL A 17 16.35 -4.37 17.99
CA VAL A 17 17.33 -4.68 16.91
C VAL A 17 17.37 -6.18 16.65
N ILE A 18 17.41 -7.00 17.70
CA ILE A 18 17.38 -8.47 17.61
C ILE A 18 16.04 -8.94 17.04
N ASN A 19 14.91 -8.54 17.61
CA ASN A 19 13.57 -8.97 17.22
C ASN A 19 13.28 -8.66 15.74
N LEU A 20 13.74 -7.52 15.26
CA LEU A 20 13.51 -7.06 13.88
C LEU A 20 14.66 -7.41 12.92
N ASN A 21 15.62 -8.24 13.36
CA ASN A 21 16.78 -8.68 12.57
C ASN A 21 17.49 -7.50 11.89
N ALA A 22 17.75 -6.44 12.67
CA ALA A 22 18.41 -5.24 12.19
C ALA A 22 19.93 -5.28 12.45
N LYS A 23 20.69 -4.59 11.63
CA LYS A 23 22.17 -4.48 11.73
C LYS A 23 22.57 -3.02 11.74
N ALA A 24 23.63 -2.69 12.46
CA ALA A 24 24.21 -1.36 12.50
C ALA A 24 24.67 -0.91 11.11
N VAL A 25 24.31 0.33 10.74
CA VAL A 25 24.75 1.02 9.52
C VAL A 25 25.00 2.48 9.91
N ASP A 26 26.27 2.87 9.97
CA ASP A 26 26.69 4.21 10.41
C ASP A 26 26.04 4.64 11.75
N HIS A 27 25.02 5.50 11.69
CA HIS A 27 24.34 6.09 12.85
C HIS A 27 22.96 5.53 13.14
N TYR A 28 22.57 4.43 12.50
CA TYR A 28 21.24 3.79 12.70
C TYR A 28 21.34 2.28 12.46
N TYR A 29 20.28 1.55 12.80
CA TYR A 29 20.17 0.13 12.47
C TYR A 29 19.20 -0.05 11.30
N LYS A 30 19.55 -0.95 10.39
CA LYS A 30 18.72 -1.31 9.24
C LYS A 30 18.44 -2.79 9.25
N GLY A 31 17.16 -3.14 9.15
CA GLY A 31 16.70 -4.52 9.13
C GLY A 31 15.72 -4.80 8.01
N ARG A 32 15.40 -6.09 7.91
CA ARG A 32 14.39 -6.58 7.00
C ARG A 32 13.66 -7.76 7.63
N LEU A 33 12.36 -7.62 7.81
CA LEU A 33 11.47 -8.67 8.26
C LEU A 33 10.55 -9.07 7.09
N GLY A 34 10.88 -10.17 6.41
CA GLY A 34 10.27 -10.51 5.13
C GLY A 34 10.48 -9.39 4.09
N ASN A 35 9.39 -8.80 3.61
CA ASN A 35 9.43 -7.66 2.68
C ASN A 35 9.32 -6.28 3.38
N LEU A 36 9.19 -6.25 4.70
CA LEU A 36 9.21 -5.00 5.47
C LEU A 36 10.66 -4.54 5.65
N ARG A 37 10.95 -3.32 5.25
CA ARG A 37 12.20 -2.62 5.54
C ARG A 37 12.06 -1.89 6.86
N ILE A 38 13.07 -1.97 7.70
CA ILE A 38 13.06 -1.44 9.06
C ILE A 38 14.27 -0.54 9.23
N TYR A 39 14.07 0.58 9.90
CA TYR A 39 15.11 1.54 10.27
C TYR A 39 14.88 1.91 11.73
N ILE A 40 15.92 1.76 12.57
CA ILE A 40 15.87 2.06 14.00
C ILE A 40 16.97 3.09 14.28
N ASN A 41 16.60 4.22 14.88
CA ASN A 41 17.55 5.24 15.30
C ASN A 41 18.01 5.01 16.74
N PRO A 42 19.18 5.55 17.15
CA PRO A 42 19.69 5.43 18.51
C PRO A 42 18.80 6.06 19.60
N ASP A 43 17.87 6.91 19.23
CA ASP A 43 16.88 7.52 20.15
C ASP A 43 15.66 6.61 20.39
N GLY A 44 15.65 5.39 19.86
CA GLY A 44 14.53 4.45 19.93
C GLY A 44 13.43 4.70 18.91
N THR A 45 13.52 5.76 18.10
CA THR A 45 12.57 5.97 16.98
C THR A 45 12.80 4.91 15.92
N TYR A 46 11.75 4.22 15.49
CA TYR A 46 11.84 3.29 14.37
C TYR A 46 10.79 3.54 13.30
N CYS A 47 11.12 3.17 12.09
CA CYS A 47 10.24 3.25 10.93
C CYS A 47 10.15 1.90 10.24
N THR A 48 8.95 1.53 9.78
CA THR A 48 8.77 0.38 8.90
C THR A 48 8.21 0.82 7.56
N LYS A 49 8.58 0.11 6.49
CA LYS A 49 8.05 0.36 5.15
C LYS A 49 7.97 -0.93 4.35
N GLY A 50 6.78 -1.28 3.90
CA GLY A 50 6.57 -2.46 3.06
C GLY A 50 5.11 -2.81 2.88
N SER A 51 4.84 -3.98 2.38
CA SER A 51 3.48 -4.49 2.22
C SER A 51 3.17 -5.47 3.35
N ILE A 52 2.22 -5.11 4.20
CA ILE A 52 1.70 -6.01 5.26
C ILE A 52 1.15 -7.29 4.61
N TRP A 53 0.44 -7.18 3.49
CA TRP A 53 -0.06 -8.33 2.76
C TRP A 53 1.06 -9.29 2.30
N LYS A 54 2.13 -8.73 1.66
CA LYS A 54 3.28 -9.57 1.26
C LYS A 54 4.04 -10.13 2.45
N TYR A 55 4.08 -9.42 3.56
CA TYR A 55 4.68 -9.92 4.80
C TYR A 55 3.93 -11.16 5.30
N ALA A 56 2.60 -11.09 5.41
CA ALA A 56 1.76 -12.17 5.93
C ALA A 56 1.65 -13.37 4.98
N LYS A 57 1.56 -13.15 3.66
CA LYS A 57 1.21 -14.18 2.67
C LYS A 57 2.34 -14.49 1.67
N GLY A 58 3.50 -13.84 1.78
CA GLY A 58 4.60 -13.96 0.80
C GLY A 58 4.34 -13.26 -0.55
N ASN A 59 3.08 -12.98 -0.88
CA ASN A 59 2.63 -12.34 -2.12
C ASN A 59 1.45 -11.40 -1.87
N ASN A 60 0.96 -10.72 -2.90
CA ASN A 60 -0.24 -9.88 -2.83
C ASN A 60 -1.30 -10.29 -3.88
N ILE A 61 -1.41 -11.60 -4.13
CA ILE A 61 -2.40 -12.24 -5.00
C ILE A 61 -3.36 -13.07 -4.15
N THR A 62 -2.82 -13.90 -3.25
CA THR A 62 -3.60 -14.69 -2.27
C THR A 62 -4.54 -13.76 -1.49
N PRO A 63 -5.80 -14.13 -1.28
CA PRO A 63 -6.73 -13.32 -0.49
C PRO A 63 -6.13 -12.92 0.87
N PHE A 64 -6.39 -11.68 1.27
CA PHE A 64 -5.91 -11.10 2.52
C PHE A 64 -7.09 -10.47 3.24
N SER A 65 -7.58 -11.15 4.26
CA SER A 65 -8.77 -10.76 5.00
C SER A 65 -8.47 -9.69 6.04
N HIS A 66 -9.50 -9.17 6.68
CA HIS A 66 -9.35 -8.27 7.82
C HIS A 66 -8.73 -8.99 9.02
N GLU A 67 -9.08 -10.25 9.24
CA GLU A 67 -8.50 -11.10 10.29
C GLU A 67 -7.00 -11.34 10.05
N ASP A 68 -6.59 -11.58 8.80
CA ASP A 68 -5.17 -11.67 8.43
C ASP A 68 -4.42 -10.37 8.75
N PHE A 69 -5.05 -9.22 8.48
CA PHE A 69 -4.47 -7.92 8.80
C PHE A 69 -4.29 -7.75 10.31
N LEU A 70 -5.33 -8.04 11.10
CA LEU A 70 -5.28 -7.95 12.56
C LEU A 70 -4.22 -8.89 13.15
N ALA A 71 -4.18 -10.15 12.70
CA ALA A 71 -3.17 -11.12 13.13
C ALA A 71 -1.75 -10.63 12.84
N THR A 72 -1.53 -10.06 11.65
CA THR A 72 -0.22 -9.52 11.25
C THR A 72 0.19 -8.31 12.09
N ILE A 73 -0.76 -7.41 12.42
CA ILE A 73 -0.44 -6.28 13.30
C ILE A 73 -0.12 -6.76 14.71
N ASN A 74 -0.85 -7.74 15.25
CA ASN A 74 -0.57 -8.31 16.56
C ASN A 74 0.81 -9.01 16.62
N GLU A 75 1.21 -9.71 15.56
CA GLU A 75 2.55 -10.28 15.43
C GLU A 75 3.63 -9.18 15.48
N LEU A 76 3.45 -8.11 14.72
CA LEU A 76 4.38 -6.97 14.72
C LEU A 76 4.41 -6.24 16.07
N ASP A 77 3.27 -6.14 16.76
CA ASP A 77 3.19 -5.61 18.12
C ASP A 77 4.02 -6.47 19.11
N SER A 78 3.95 -7.78 19.00
CA SER A 78 4.74 -8.68 19.85
C SER A 78 6.25 -8.48 19.65
N LEU A 79 6.68 -8.22 18.42
CA LEU A 79 8.09 -7.95 18.09
C LEU A 79 8.58 -6.55 18.52
N THR A 80 7.66 -5.64 18.80
CA THR A 80 7.94 -4.22 19.08
C THR A 80 7.38 -3.73 20.41
N PHE A 81 7.24 -4.63 21.39
CA PHE A 81 6.78 -4.33 22.74
C PHE A 81 5.43 -3.59 22.80
N GLY A 82 4.50 -3.91 21.87
CA GLY A 82 3.19 -3.28 21.80
C GLY A 82 3.16 -1.88 21.17
N THR A 83 4.29 -1.38 20.68
CA THR A 83 4.36 -0.02 20.15
C THR A 83 3.95 0.10 18.68
N TYR A 84 3.85 -1.03 17.95
CA TYR A 84 3.51 -0.99 16.51
C TYR A 84 2.09 -0.49 16.26
N SER A 85 1.11 -0.95 17.02
CA SER A 85 -0.30 -0.48 16.92
C SER A 85 -0.44 1.01 17.20
N LEU A 86 0.42 1.58 18.02
CA LEU A 86 0.46 3.00 18.36
C LEU A 86 1.26 3.83 17.33
N SER A 87 1.89 3.17 16.34
CA SER A 87 2.70 3.86 15.33
C SER A 87 1.89 4.86 14.52
N GLU A 88 2.49 6.02 14.26
CA GLU A 88 1.99 6.96 13.28
C GLU A 88 2.10 6.37 11.87
N VAL A 89 1.02 6.39 11.11
CA VAL A 89 0.98 6.01 9.71
C VAL A 89 1.38 7.21 8.85
N ILE A 90 2.57 7.17 8.30
CA ILE A 90 3.08 8.22 7.40
C ILE A 90 2.38 8.12 6.04
N GLY A 91 2.23 6.91 5.52
CA GLY A 91 1.56 6.67 4.26
C GLY A 91 1.07 5.23 4.14
N TYR A 92 0.04 5.01 3.33
CA TYR A 92 -0.51 3.68 3.09
C TYR A 92 -0.98 3.52 1.64
N GLU A 93 -1.13 2.26 1.25
CA GLU A 93 -1.72 1.86 0.00
C GLU A 93 -2.79 0.80 0.28
N PHE A 94 -3.99 1.07 -0.18
CA PHE A 94 -5.10 0.13 -0.18
C PHE A 94 -5.39 -0.29 -1.61
N GLY A 95 -5.50 -1.60 -1.86
CA GLY A 95 -5.68 -2.11 -3.21
C GLY A 95 -6.55 -3.34 -3.26
N ILE A 96 -7.24 -3.51 -4.39
CA ILE A 96 -8.06 -4.68 -4.70
C ILE A 96 -7.61 -5.30 -6.02
N ASN A 97 -7.71 -6.61 -6.12
CA ASN A 97 -7.54 -7.37 -7.35
C ASN A 97 -8.91 -7.63 -7.96
N ILE A 98 -9.05 -7.37 -9.24
CA ILE A 98 -10.27 -7.64 -10.01
C ILE A 98 -9.92 -8.65 -11.09
N LYS A 99 -10.62 -9.79 -11.09
CA LYS A 99 -10.54 -10.74 -12.18
C LYS A 99 -11.27 -10.18 -13.40
N THR A 100 -10.59 -10.17 -14.54
CA THR A 100 -11.12 -9.61 -15.78
C THR A 100 -11.29 -10.70 -16.83
N TYR A 101 -12.26 -10.48 -17.75
CA TYR A 101 -12.50 -11.42 -18.85
C TYR A 101 -11.37 -11.35 -19.89
N HIS A 102 -11.04 -10.15 -20.35
CA HIS A 102 -9.93 -9.90 -21.25
C HIS A 102 -8.62 -9.64 -20.48
N ASP A 103 -7.49 -9.65 -21.19
CA ASP A 103 -6.21 -9.24 -20.61
C ASP A 103 -6.34 -7.82 -20.01
N PRO A 104 -5.78 -7.58 -18.82
CA PRO A 104 -5.82 -6.26 -18.19
C PRO A 104 -5.30 -5.11 -19.05
N ALA A 105 -4.39 -5.39 -20.01
CA ALA A 105 -3.88 -4.39 -20.95
C ALA A 105 -4.99 -3.78 -21.81
N HIS A 106 -5.99 -4.59 -22.20
CA HIS A 106 -7.17 -4.11 -22.93
C HIS A 106 -7.91 -3.01 -22.17
N TYR A 107 -8.20 -3.23 -20.90
CA TYR A 107 -8.88 -2.22 -20.04
C TYR A 107 -8.00 -1.00 -19.79
N LEU A 108 -6.70 -1.20 -19.55
CA LEU A 108 -5.75 -0.10 -19.35
C LEU A 108 -5.60 0.77 -20.59
N GLY A 109 -5.65 0.16 -21.79
CA GLY A 109 -5.60 0.89 -23.06
C GLY A 109 -6.73 1.90 -23.19
N GLN A 110 -7.92 1.52 -22.77
CA GLN A 110 -9.13 2.34 -22.86
C GLN A 110 -9.27 3.37 -21.73
N MET A 111 -8.62 3.17 -20.58
CA MET A 111 -8.72 4.09 -19.43
C MET A 111 -7.99 5.41 -19.71
N VAL A 112 -8.69 6.50 -19.86
CA VAL A 112 -8.09 7.82 -20.17
C VAL A 112 -8.19 8.81 -19.02
N THR A 113 -9.35 8.88 -18.36
CA THR A 113 -9.58 9.80 -17.24
C THR A 113 -10.41 9.16 -16.15
N THR A 114 -10.40 9.78 -14.98
CA THR A 114 -11.35 9.53 -13.91
C THR A 114 -11.87 10.86 -13.37
N LYS A 115 -12.99 10.82 -12.64
CA LYS A 115 -13.50 11.97 -11.94
C LYS A 115 -13.22 11.84 -10.46
N LEU A 116 -12.60 12.82 -9.87
CA LEU A 116 -12.35 12.91 -8.44
C LEU A 116 -12.76 14.30 -7.94
N ASN A 117 -13.64 14.35 -6.94
CA ASN A 117 -14.16 15.61 -6.41
C ASN A 117 -14.71 16.55 -7.51
N ASN A 118 -15.53 16.01 -8.42
CA ASN A 118 -16.10 16.71 -9.58
C ASN A 118 -15.10 17.27 -10.61
N ARG A 119 -13.83 16.85 -10.56
CA ARG A 119 -12.79 17.23 -11.54
C ARG A 119 -12.36 16.01 -12.34
N HIS A 120 -12.26 16.16 -13.64
CA HIS A 120 -11.64 15.15 -14.49
C HIS A 120 -10.14 15.15 -14.28
N ILE A 121 -9.57 13.97 -14.03
CA ILE A 121 -8.14 13.76 -13.79
C ILE A 121 -7.65 12.77 -14.83
N ALA A 122 -6.67 13.20 -15.64
CA ALA A 122 -6.03 12.32 -16.63
C ALA A 122 -5.29 11.16 -15.94
N LEU A 123 -5.36 9.99 -16.54
CA LEU A 123 -4.64 8.80 -16.10
C LEU A 123 -3.42 8.61 -17.01
N ASN A 124 -2.25 8.98 -16.50
CA ASN A 124 -1.00 8.88 -17.23
C ASN A 124 -0.61 7.42 -17.47
N PRO A 125 -0.30 7.02 -18.71
CA PRO A 125 0.16 5.67 -19.01
C PRO A 125 1.63 5.48 -18.59
N GLU A 126 1.95 4.28 -18.13
CA GLU A 126 3.33 3.81 -17.92
C GLU A 126 3.51 2.48 -18.64
N TYR A 127 4.64 2.31 -19.33
CA TYR A 127 4.95 1.13 -20.13
C TYR A 127 6.08 0.31 -19.51
N LYS A 128 6.01 -1.02 -19.66
CA LYS A 128 7.05 -1.96 -19.29
C LYS A 128 7.29 -2.89 -20.47
N LYS A 129 8.51 -2.89 -21.03
CA LYS A 129 8.85 -3.66 -22.24
C LYS A 129 7.86 -3.42 -23.40
N ASN A 130 7.48 -2.14 -23.63
CA ASN A 130 6.50 -1.68 -24.61
C ASN A 130 5.04 -2.03 -24.32
N ASP A 131 4.73 -2.80 -23.28
CA ASP A 131 3.35 -3.08 -22.88
C ASP A 131 2.83 -2.00 -21.93
N LEU A 132 1.60 -1.54 -22.15
CA LEU A 132 0.90 -0.66 -21.23
C LEU A 132 0.54 -1.45 -19.96
N TRP A 133 1.19 -1.13 -18.85
CA TRP A 133 1.01 -1.89 -17.62
C TRP A 133 0.42 -1.10 -16.46
N VAL A 134 0.47 0.23 -16.51
CA VAL A 134 -0.04 1.11 -15.44
C VAL A 134 -0.76 2.32 -16.03
N ARG A 135 -1.89 2.68 -15.41
CA ARG A 135 -2.53 3.99 -15.48
C ARG A 135 -2.50 4.63 -14.10
N ARG A 136 -2.02 5.85 -14.03
CA ARG A 136 -1.83 6.55 -12.74
C ARG A 136 -2.36 7.96 -12.80
N SER A 137 -3.17 8.35 -11.77
CA SER A 137 -3.53 9.76 -11.58
C SER A 137 -2.32 10.58 -11.10
N PRO A 138 -2.19 11.84 -11.49
CA PRO A 138 -1.25 12.76 -10.86
C PRO A 138 -1.62 12.95 -9.38
N GLY A 139 -0.65 13.37 -8.56
CA GLY A 139 -0.87 13.70 -7.15
C GLY A 139 0.39 13.55 -6.32
N SER A 140 0.67 14.54 -5.50
CA SER A 140 1.82 14.53 -4.59
C SER A 140 1.49 13.93 -3.23
N VAL A 141 0.25 14.08 -2.76
CA VAL A 141 -0.21 13.63 -1.43
C VAL A 141 -0.90 12.27 -1.51
N HIS A 142 -1.75 12.09 -2.51
CA HIS A 142 -2.45 10.84 -2.77
C HIS A 142 -2.66 10.64 -4.28
N ARG A 143 -2.87 9.40 -4.71
CA ARG A 143 -3.13 9.04 -6.12
C ARG A 143 -3.82 7.70 -6.26
N PHE A 144 -4.51 7.54 -7.38
CA PHE A 144 -5.00 6.25 -7.85
C PHE A 144 -4.03 5.64 -8.85
N LYS A 145 -4.01 4.31 -8.88
CA LYS A 145 -3.20 3.53 -9.80
C LYS A 145 -3.96 2.28 -10.22
N CYS A 146 -4.02 2.03 -11.50
CA CYS A 146 -4.53 0.80 -12.09
C CYS A 146 -3.39 0.12 -12.82
N TYR A 147 -3.20 -1.20 -12.66
CA TYR A 147 -2.15 -1.88 -13.39
C TYR A 147 -2.43 -3.35 -13.67
N ASN A 148 -1.72 -3.84 -14.69
CA ASN A 148 -1.75 -5.23 -15.10
C ASN A 148 -1.02 -6.10 -14.06
N LYS A 149 -1.79 -6.71 -13.16
CA LYS A 149 -1.27 -7.58 -12.10
C LYS A 149 -0.73 -8.89 -12.66
N LYS A 150 -1.31 -9.40 -13.75
CA LYS A 150 -0.80 -10.56 -14.48
C LYS A 150 0.64 -10.31 -14.95
N LEU A 151 0.89 -9.18 -15.62
CA LEU A 151 2.22 -8.82 -16.10
C LEU A 151 3.21 -8.51 -14.96
N GLU A 152 2.74 -7.87 -13.87
CA GLU A 152 3.58 -7.53 -12.71
C GLU A 152 4.04 -8.78 -11.94
N SER A 153 3.18 -9.77 -11.81
CA SER A 153 3.41 -10.94 -10.98
C SER A 153 3.78 -12.21 -11.76
N GLY A 154 3.73 -12.17 -13.12
CA GLY A 154 4.04 -13.32 -13.97
C GLY A 154 3.03 -14.47 -13.86
N ILE A 155 1.78 -14.19 -13.45
CA ILE A 155 0.71 -15.18 -13.34
C ILE A 155 -0.08 -15.28 -14.64
N ASN A 156 -0.75 -16.43 -14.87
CA ASN A 156 -1.59 -16.65 -16.06
C ASN A 156 -2.99 -16.04 -15.94
N GLU A 157 -3.43 -15.72 -14.71
CA GLU A 157 -4.75 -15.20 -14.46
C GLU A 157 -4.86 -13.73 -14.84
N ASN A 158 -5.94 -13.34 -15.53
CA ASN A 158 -6.19 -11.95 -15.90
C ASN A 158 -6.64 -11.16 -14.67
N LEU A 159 -5.70 -10.50 -14.00
CA LEU A 159 -5.95 -9.67 -12.83
C LEU A 159 -5.58 -8.21 -13.10
N LEU A 160 -6.57 -7.33 -12.99
CA LEU A 160 -6.40 -5.89 -12.91
C LEU A 160 -6.33 -5.50 -11.45
N ARG A 161 -5.32 -4.74 -11.05
CA ARG A 161 -5.22 -4.22 -9.70
C ARG A 161 -5.49 -2.74 -9.65
N LEU A 162 -6.36 -2.36 -8.75
CA LEU A 162 -6.68 -0.97 -8.43
C LEU A 162 -6.09 -0.63 -7.07
N GLU A 163 -5.40 0.49 -6.98
CA GLU A 163 -4.77 0.96 -5.74
C GLU A 163 -5.07 2.44 -5.49
N TYR A 164 -5.39 2.74 -4.24
CA TYR A 164 -5.38 4.09 -3.70
C TYR A 164 -4.17 4.23 -2.79
N PHE A 165 -3.27 5.12 -3.16
CA PHE A 165 -2.03 5.39 -2.45
C PHE A 165 -2.08 6.75 -1.78
N VAL A 166 -1.83 6.80 -0.48
CA VAL A 166 -1.64 7.99 0.32
C VAL A 166 -0.17 8.08 0.70
N LYS A 167 0.52 9.11 0.21
CA LYS A 167 1.94 9.33 0.48
C LYS A 167 2.19 10.02 1.81
N ASN A 168 1.28 10.92 2.20
CA ASN A 168 1.37 11.68 3.44
C ASN A 168 -0.02 11.81 4.07
N THR A 169 -0.27 11.02 5.12
CA THR A 169 -1.55 10.98 5.82
C THR A 169 -1.85 12.27 6.54
N LYS A 170 -0.84 12.88 7.18
CA LYS A 170 -0.99 14.13 7.91
C LYS A 170 -1.40 15.28 7.00
N MET A 171 -0.81 15.38 5.80
CA MET A 171 -1.23 16.37 4.80
C MET A 171 -2.65 16.12 4.27
N LEU A 172 -3.05 14.85 4.13
CA LEU A 172 -4.38 14.49 3.63
C LEU A 172 -5.49 14.72 4.66
N LEU A 173 -5.21 14.38 5.93
CA LEU A 173 -6.21 14.34 7.00
C LEU A 173 -6.16 15.56 7.93
N GLY A 174 -5.11 16.39 7.85
CA GLY A 174 -4.86 17.48 8.78
C GLY A 174 -4.41 17.02 10.18
N ARG A 175 -4.23 15.71 10.39
CA ARG A 175 -3.80 15.08 11.66
C ARG A 175 -3.00 13.81 11.42
N SER A 176 -2.30 13.36 12.44
CA SER A 176 -1.68 12.03 12.42
C SER A 176 -2.75 10.93 12.42
N LEU A 177 -2.47 9.85 11.71
CA LEU A 177 -3.25 8.63 11.65
C LEU A 177 -2.45 7.51 12.34
N GLN A 178 -3.07 6.73 13.20
CA GLN A 178 -2.40 5.62 13.88
C GLN A 178 -2.79 4.26 13.26
N ILE A 179 -1.93 3.26 13.42
CA ILE A 179 -2.22 1.89 12.97
C ILE A 179 -3.50 1.37 13.59
N GLU A 180 -3.75 1.66 14.87
CA GLU A 180 -4.98 1.27 15.57
C GLU A 180 -6.25 1.69 14.83
N GLU A 181 -6.24 2.88 14.20
CA GLU A 181 -7.38 3.34 13.40
C GLU A 181 -7.57 2.52 12.10
N LEU A 182 -6.48 1.95 11.54
CA LEU A 182 -6.57 1.09 10.35
C LEU A 182 -7.22 -0.25 10.66
N LYS A 183 -7.19 -0.71 11.92
CA LYS A 183 -7.86 -1.95 12.37
C LYS A 183 -9.38 -1.85 12.31
N SER A 184 -9.93 -0.64 12.27
CA SER A 184 -11.36 -0.41 12.26
C SER A 184 -12.01 -0.91 10.95
N PRO A 185 -13.08 -1.74 11.03
CA PRO A 185 -13.86 -2.13 9.85
C PRO A 185 -14.41 -0.93 9.09
N GLN A 186 -14.71 0.17 9.78
CA GLN A 186 -15.20 1.42 9.20
C GLN A 186 -14.14 2.08 8.32
N PHE A 187 -12.86 2.06 8.75
CA PHE A 187 -11.76 2.54 7.93
C PHE A 187 -11.65 1.75 6.62
N ILE A 188 -11.66 0.42 6.72
CA ILE A 188 -11.59 -0.49 5.56
C ILE A 188 -12.79 -0.25 4.61
N ALA A 189 -14.01 -0.18 5.15
CA ALA A 189 -15.20 0.12 4.37
C ALA A 189 -15.12 1.46 3.64
N LYS A 190 -14.53 2.48 4.28
CA LYS A 190 -14.28 3.79 3.66
C LYS A 190 -13.30 3.68 2.48
N GLN A 191 -12.22 2.89 2.60
CA GLN A 191 -11.28 2.67 1.50
C GLN A 191 -11.95 1.95 0.32
N TYR A 192 -12.77 0.93 0.60
CA TYR A 192 -13.57 0.25 -0.44
C TYR A 192 -14.51 1.21 -1.17
N LYS A 193 -15.26 2.05 -0.43
CA LYS A 193 -16.14 3.06 -1.02
C LYS A 193 -15.36 4.01 -1.93
N LEU A 194 -14.16 4.42 -1.51
CA LEU A 194 -13.31 5.32 -2.27
C LEU A 194 -12.86 4.67 -3.60
N ILE A 195 -12.37 3.42 -3.56
CA ILE A 195 -11.98 2.70 -4.79
C ILE A 195 -13.21 2.47 -5.69
N LYS A 196 -14.35 2.10 -5.11
CA LYS A 196 -15.59 1.90 -5.86
C LYS A 196 -16.07 3.20 -6.52
N SER A 197 -15.97 4.34 -5.84
CA SER A 197 -16.26 5.64 -6.42
C SER A 197 -15.34 5.95 -7.59
N PHE A 198 -14.02 5.74 -7.41
CA PHE A 198 -13.05 5.92 -8.48
C PHE A 198 -13.37 5.06 -9.70
N THR A 199 -13.72 3.78 -9.54
CA THR A 199 -14.05 2.88 -10.66
C THR A 199 -15.32 3.27 -11.39
N LYS A 200 -16.33 3.79 -10.69
CA LYS A 200 -17.58 4.27 -11.31
C LYS A 200 -17.38 5.50 -12.19
N GLU A 201 -16.36 6.29 -11.88
CA GLU A 201 -16.05 7.54 -12.57
C GLU A 201 -14.94 7.37 -13.65
N LEU A 202 -14.52 6.12 -13.90
CA LEU A 202 -13.57 5.84 -14.99
C LEU A 202 -14.23 6.13 -16.34
N ILE A 203 -13.53 6.89 -17.15
CA ILE A 203 -13.93 7.18 -18.54
C ILE A 203 -13.01 6.39 -19.45
N PHE A 204 -13.63 5.63 -20.33
CA PHE A 204 -12.97 4.82 -21.35
C PHE A 204 -13.06 5.52 -22.70
N SER A 205 -12.00 5.45 -23.51
CA SER A 205 -12.04 5.90 -24.89
C SER A 205 -12.93 4.99 -25.70
N SER A 206 -13.81 5.57 -26.50
CA SER A 206 -14.63 4.84 -27.48
C SER A 206 -13.86 4.46 -28.77
N GLU A 207 -12.63 4.97 -28.93
CA GLU A 207 -11.83 4.81 -30.16
C GLU A 207 -10.96 3.55 -30.16
N TYR A 208 -10.98 2.77 -29.09
CA TYR A 208 -10.23 1.52 -29.04
C TYR A 208 -11.10 0.37 -29.54
N ASP A 209 -11.08 0.18 -30.85
CA ASP A 209 -11.49 -1.07 -31.51
C ASP A 209 -10.24 -1.97 -31.57
N PRO A 210 -10.27 -3.21 -31.00
CA PRO A 210 -9.09 -4.10 -30.92
C PRO A 210 -8.73 -4.70 -32.26
#